data_353ddb47781dd5aa8fc8f269736caffc
#
_entry.id   353ddb47781dd5aa8fc8f269736caffc
#
_cell.length_a   1.000
_cell.length_b   1.000
_cell.length_c   1.000
_cell.angle_alpha   90.00
_cell.angle_beta   90.00
_cell.angle_gamma   90.00
#
_symmetry.space_group_name_H-M   'P 1'
#
loop_
_entity.id
_entity.type
_entity.pdbx_description
1 polymer ?
#
loop_
_entity_poly.entity_id
_entity_poly.type
_entity_poly.pdbx_seq_one_letter_code
_entity_poly.pdbx_strand_id
1 'polypeptide(L)'
;MIEQIVKEINICLENECFLSALGMALTLPDICGKAEYPTDGVTKRYIKWTNEYISAYEKDDSPYGIDMPYLSGEVLYNLRNAILHQGNPNIVSSEIKDIRCKVDEFNLVIGSTFSGDTSSVHYGNDQQIVYRRLDVNIVNLCTKLTRTAEGLSLIHI
;
A
#
# COMPACT_ATOMS: atom_id res chain seq x y z
N MET A 1 10.79 16.08 9.92
CA MET A 1 11.33 14.82 9.32
C MET A 1 10.46 14.27 8.20
N ILE A 2 9.15 14.14 8.35
CA ILE A 2 8.24 13.65 7.28
C ILE A 2 8.37 14.49 6.00
N GLU A 3 8.36 15.81 6.11
CA GLU A 3 8.54 16.71 4.97
C GLU A 3 9.84 16.47 4.19
N GLN A 4 10.93 16.18 4.91
CA GLN A 4 12.21 15.86 4.26
C GLN A 4 12.15 14.52 3.52
N ILE A 5 11.55 13.49 4.13
CA ILE A 5 11.37 12.18 3.51
C ILE A 5 10.52 12.30 2.25
N VAL A 6 9.40 13.02 2.35
CA VAL A 6 8.52 13.24 1.19
C VAL A 6 9.23 13.98 0.06
N LYS A 7 10.00 15.02 0.40
CA LYS A 7 10.82 15.73 -0.58
C LYS A 7 11.80 14.81 -1.30
N GLU A 8 12.47 13.95 -0.57
CA GLU A 8 13.43 12.99 -1.15
C GLU A 8 12.74 11.93 -2.00
N ILE A 9 11.58 11.44 -1.60
CA ILE A 9 10.76 10.54 -2.42
C ILE A 9 10.41 11.22 -3.75
N ASN A 10 9.95 12.45 -3.73
CA ASN A 10 9.59 13.19 -4.93
C ASN A 10 10.81 13.41 -5.85
N ILE A 11 11.97 13.74 -5.30
CA ILE A 11 13.21 13.85 -6.07
C ILE A 11 13.56 12.52 -6.73
N CYS A 12 13.42 11.41 -6.00
CA CYS A 12 13.64 10.07 -6.57
C CYS A 12 12.68 9.78 -7.73
N LEU A 13 11.40 10.11 -7.59
CA LEU A 13 10.41 9.93 -8.66
C LEU A 13 10.74 10.76 -9.89
N GLU A 14 11.11 12.04 -9.71
CA GLU A 14 11.51 12.93 -10.79
C GLU A 14 12.76 12.47 -11.54
N ASN A 15 13.65 11.75 -10.86
CA ASN A 15 14.86 11.19 -11.44
C ASN A 15 14.73 9.71 -11.82
N GLU A 16 13.51 9.19 -11.89
CA GLU A 16 13.22 7.81 -12.27
C GLU A 16 13.87 6.75 -11.36
N CYS A 17 14.19 7.11 -10.13
CA CYS A 17 14.69 6.19 -9.10
C CYS A 17 13.50 5.53 -8.37
N PHE A 18 12.71 4.78 -9.09
CA PHE A 18 11.40 4.29 -8.64
C PHE A 18 11.49 3.34 -7.45
N LEU A 19 12.46 2.42 -7.43
CA LEU A 19 12.60 1.48 -6.31
C LEU A 19 13.05 2.19 -5.02
N SER A 20 13.92 3.18 -5.14
CA SER A 20 14.34 4.00 -3.99
C SER A 20 13.16 4.82 -3.44
N ALA A 21 12.38 5.43 -4.33
CA ALA A 21 11.18 6.15 -3.96
C ALA A 21 10.18 5.23 -3.23
N LEU A 22 9.92 4.05 -3.79
CA LEU A 22 9.00 3.08 -3.19
C LEU A 22 9.49 2.58 -1.84
N GLY A 23 10.77 2.21 -1.72
CA GLY A 23 11.36 1.75 -0.46
C GLY A 23 11.17 2.78 0.66
N MET A 24 11.43 4.05 0.37
CA MET A 24 11.21 5.14 1.33
C MET A 24 9.71 5.37 1.60
N ALA A 25 8.87 5.38 0.60
CA ALA A 25 7.43 5.60 0.75
C ALA A 25 6.77 4.53 1.63
N LEU A 26 7.20 3.28 1.49
CA LEU A 26 6.71 2.16 2.30
C LEU A 26 7.12 2.22 3.78
N THR A 27 8.01 3.14 4.17
CA THR A 27 8.31 3.40 5.58
C THR A 27 7.35 4.41 6.24
N LEU A 28 6.64 5.21 5.44
CA LEU A 28 5.76 6.27 5.94
C LEU A 28 4.65 5.75 6.88
N PRO A 29 3.97 4.62 6.59
CA PRO A 29 2.96 4.09 7.51
C PRO A 29 3.52 3.75 8.89
N ASP A 30 4.77 3.32 8.98
CA ASP A 30 5.42 3.05 10.27
C ASP A 30 5.72 4.33 11.03
N ILE A 31 6.28 5.32 10.32
CA ILE A 31 6.65 6.62 10.92
C ILE A 31 5.40 7.35 11.42
N CYS A 32 4.38 7.47 10.57
CA CYS A 32 3.11 8.11 10.93
C CYS A 32 2.35 7.30 11.99
N GLY A 33 2.33 5.98 11.85
CA GLY A 33 1.70 5.09 12.82
C GLY A 33 2.37 5.15 14.19
N LYS A 34 3.69 5.36 14.25
CA LYS A 34 4.38 5.57 15.53
C LYS A 34 3.92 6.85 16.24
N ALA A 35 3.65 7.90 15.49
CA ALA A 35 3.15 9.15 16.06
C ALA A 35 1.73 9.01 16.59
N GLU A 36 0.85 8.28 15.89
CA GLU A 36 -0.55 8.13 16.28
C GLU A 36 -0.80 7.00 17.29
N TYR A 37 -0.04 5.92 17.18
CA TYR A 37 -0.20 4.72 18.02
C TYR A 37 1.11 4.37 18.72
N PRO A 38 1.62 5.25 19.61
CA PRO A 38 2.97 5.12 20.17
C PRO A 38 3.20 3.86 21.00
N THR A 39 2.14 3.26 21.51
CA THR A 39 2.21 2.03 22.34
C THR A 39 2.08 0.74 21.53
N ASP A 40 1.63 0.83 20.28
CA ASP A 40 1.47 -0.35 19.43
C ASP A 40 2.83 -0.80 18.84
N GLY A 41 3.01 -2.10 18.66
CA GLY A 41 4.16 -2.67 17.97
C GLY A 41 4.19 -2.30 16.48
N VAL A 42 5.36 -2.46 15.84
CA VAL A 42 5.59 -2.04 14.43
C VAL A 42 4.54 -2.58 13.47
N THR A 43 4.30 -3.88 13.46
CA THR A 43 3.34 -4.51 12.55
C THR A 43 1.93 -3.97 12.76
N LYS A 44 1.50 -3.89 14.01
CA LYS A 44 0.15 -3.47 14.37
C LYS A 44 -0.11 -2.01 13.98
N ARG A 45 0.82 -1.09 14.30
CA ARG A 45 0.66 0.34 13.96
C ARG A 45 0.72 0.59 12.46
N TYR A 46 1.58 -0.15 11.74
CA TYR A 46 1.67 -0.08 10.28
C TYR A 46 0.34 -0.47 9.62
N ILE A 47 -0.19 -1.64 9.98
CA ILE A 47 -1.45 -2.15 9.44
C ILE A 47 -2.61 -1.21 9.80
N LYS A 48 -2.68 -0.78 11.05
CA LYS A 48 -3.74 0.10 11.54
C LYS A 48 -3.76 1.45 10.81
N TRP A 49 -2.61 2.09 10.69
CA TRP A 49 -2.48 3.36 9.98
C TRP A 49 -2.87 3.22 8.50
N THR A 50 -2.35 2.18 7.85
CA THR A 50 -2.66 1.91 6.44
C THR A 50 -4.15 1.66 6.23
N ASN A 51 -4.77 0.85 7.08
CA ASN A 51 -6.20 0.56 6.97
C ASN A 51 -7.06 1.80 7.14
N GLU A 52 -6.70 2.68 8.06
CA GLU A 52 -7.46 3.88 8.35
C GLU A 52 -7.33 4.95 7.25
N TYR A 53 -6.13 5.17 6.74
CA TYR A 53 -5.85 6.32 5.87
C TYR A 53 -5.65 5.97 4.39
N ILE A 54 -5.39 4.73 4.05
CA ILE A 54 -5.19 4.29 2.67
C ILE A 54 -6.30 3.34 2.22
N SER A 55 -6.45 2.21 2.90
CA SER A 55 -7.35 1.11 2.47
C SER A 55 -8.81 1.52 2.37
N ALA A 56 -9.25 2.43 3.22
CA ALA A 56 -10.62 2.94 3.20
C ALA A 56 -11.01 3.58 1.85
N TYR A 57 -10.02 4.06 1.10
CA TYR A 57 -10.18 4.74 -0.19
C TYR A 57 -9.74 3.90 -1.39
N GLU A 58 -9.14 2.74 -1.14
CA GLU A 58 -8.54 1.86 -2.14
C GLU A 58 -9.20 0.49 -2.10
N LYS A 59 -10.40 0.39 -2.68
CA LYS A 59 -11.19 -0.83 -2.68
C LYS A 59 -11.89 -1.04 -4.02
N ASP A 60 -12.10 -2.31 -4.37
CA ASP A 60 -12.86 -2.69 -5.54
C ASP A 60 -14.37 -2.41 -5.34
N ASP A 61 -15.01 -2.02 -6.42
CA ASP A 61 -16.46 -2.03 -6.54
C ASP A 61 -16.92 -3.48 -6.78
N SER A 62 -17.13 -4.19 -5.68
CA SER A 62 -17.63 -5.57 -5.77
C SER A 62 -19.03 -5.60 -6.38
N PRO A 63 -19.29 -6.49 -7.37
CA PRO A 63 -20.63 -6.69 -7.90
C PRO A 63 -21.62 -7.23 -6.85
N TYR A 64 -21.11 -7.66 -5.69
CA TYR A 64 -21.89 -8.22 -4.58
C TYR A 64 -22.09 -7.24 -3.43
N GLY A 65 -21.66 -5.98 -3.57
CA GLY A 65 -21.78 -4.96 -2.54
C GLY A 65 -20.87 -5.17 -1.33
N ILE A 66 -19.82 -5.98 -1.46
CA ILE A 66 -18.85 -6.25 -0.40
C ILE A 66 -17.62 -5.35 -0.61
N ASP A 67 -17.22 -4.63 0.42
CA ASP A 67 -15.97 -3.88 0.40
C ASP A 67 -14.77 -4.83 0.36
N MET A 68 -13.93 -4.67 -0.66
CA MET A 68 -12.74 -5.49 -0.87
C MET A 68 -11.50 -4.61 -1.07
N PRO A 69 -10.94 -4.08 0.03
CA PRO A 69 -9.72 -3.28 -0.04
C PRO A 69 -8.57 -4.10 -0.64
N TYR A 70 -7.97 -3.62 -1.72
CA TYR A 70 -6.84 -4.29 -2.38
C TYR A 70 -5.49 -3.78 -1.87
N LEU A 71 -5.42 -2.56 -1.35
CA LEU A 71 -4.23 -2.03 -0.66
C LEU A 71 -4.47 -1.99 0.86
N SER A 72 -4.75 -3.14 1.45
CA SER A 72 -4.89 -3.26 2.89
C SER A 72 -3.56 -3.11 3.62
N GLY A 73 -3.61 -2.85 4.93
CA GLY A 73 -2.42 -2.78 5.76
C GLY A 73 -1.59 -4.05 5.72
N GLU A 74 -2.23 -5.22 5.67
CA GLU A 74 -1.52 -6.50 5.55
C GLU A 74 -0.80 -6.62 4.19
N VAL A 75 -1.45 -6.22 3.10
CA VAL A 75 -0.84 -6.23 1.75
C VAL A 75 0.36 -5.30 1.69
N LEU A 76 0.22 -4.06 2.13
CA LEU A 76 1.33 -3.09 2.10
C LEU A 76 2.45 -3.46 3.06
N TYR A 77 2.15 -4.03 4.22
CA TYR A 77 3.17 -4.52 5.14
C TYR A 77 3.97 -5.68 4.55
N ASN A 78 3.30 -6.62 3.88
CA ASN A 78 3.95 -7.70 3.13
C ASN A 78 4.79 -7.17 1.97
N LEU A 79 4.29 -6.22 1.21
CA LEU A 79 5.03 -5.58 0.12
C LEU A 79 6.30 -4.88 0.65
N ARG A 80 6.18 -4.12 1.75
CA ARG A 80 7.32 -3.50 2.41
C ARG A 80 8.40 -4.52 2.76
N ASN A 81 8.00 -5.62 3.39
CA ASN A 81 8.95 -6.66 3.77
C ASN A 81 9.60 -7.33 2.56
N ALA A 82 8.84 -7.62 1.52
CA ALA A 82 9.36 -8.20 0.28
C ALA A 82 10.37 -7.25 -0.41
N ILE A 83 10.05 -5.99 -0.56
CA ILE A 83 10.93 -4.99 -1.20
C ILE A 83 12.20 -4.77 -0.37
N LEU A 84 12.08 -4.52 0.94
CA LEU A 84 13.22 -4.14 1.77
C LEU A 84 14.13 -5.31 2.13
N HIS A 85 13.61 -6.53 2.22
CA HIS A 85 14.39 -7.70 2.62
C HIS A 85 14.74 -8.65 1.48
N GLN A 86 13.96 -8.67 0.42
CA GLN A 86 14.14 -9.60 -0.71
C GLN A 86 14.39 -8.89 -2.04
N GLY A 87 14.14 -7.58 -2.12
CA GLY A 87 14.34 -6.80 -3.33
C GLY A 87 13.34 -7.12 -4.46
N ASN A 88 12.17 -7.67 -4.13
CA ASN A 88 11.12 -8.01 -5.09
C ASN A 88 9.73 -7.70 -4.53
N PRO A 89 8.68 -7.59 -5.37
CA PRO A 89 7.32 -7.33 -4.94
C PRO A 89 6.51 -8.60 -4.63
N ASN A 90 7.15 -9.74 -4.44
CA ASN A 90 6.47 -11.02 -4.23
C ASN A 90 5.91 -11.10 -2.82
N ILE A 91 4.63 -10.75 -2.69
CA ILE A 91 3.89 -10.89 -1.44
C ILE A 91 3.49 -12.35 -1.19
N VAL A 92 3.35 -12.71 0.08
CA VAL A 92 2.90 -14.04 0.50
C VAL A 92 1.42 -13.96 0.84
N SER A 93 0.56 -14.47 -0.06
CA SER A 93 -0.89 -14.34 0.10
C SER A 93 -1.43 -15.01 1.37
N SER A 94 -0.77 -16.07 1.85
CA SER A 94 -1.13 -16.76 3.10
C SER A 94 -0.95 -15.90 4.35
N GLU A 95 -0.16 -14.84 4.29
CA GLU A 95 0.02 -13.89 5.39
C GLU A 95 -1.09 -12.83 5.46
N ILE A 96 -1.93 -12.74 4.42
CA ILE A 96 -3.09 -11.86 4.38
C ILE A 96 -4.29 -12.65 4.91
N LYS A 97 -4.67 -12.37 6.16
CA LYS A 97 -5.69 -13.16 6.88
C LYS A 97 -7.12 -12.78 6.53
N ASP A 98 -7.37 -11.50 6.24
CA ASP A 98 -8.70 -11.07 5.82
C ASP A 98 -8.94 -11.47 4.36
N ILE A 99 -9.86 -12.40 4.15
CA ILE A 99 -10.18 -12.94 2.81
C ILE A 99 -10.69 -11.86 1.85
N ARG A 100 -11.30 -10.79 2.35
CA ARG A 100 -11.75 -9.66 1.52
C ARG A 100 -10.58 -8.86 0.94
N CYS A 101 -9.44 -8.93 1.59
CA CYS A 101 -8.21 -8.23 1.22
C CYS A 101 -7.19 -9.14 0.53
N LYS A 102 -7.55 -10.39 0.25
CA LYS A 102 -6.65 -11.39 -0.35
C LYS A 102 -6.06 -10.88 -1.66
N VAL A 103 -4.76 -10.98 -1.79
CA VAL A 103 -4.02 -10.72 -3.03
C VAL A 103 -3.05 -11.88 -3.25
N ASP A 104 -3.12 -12.51 -4.39
CA ASP A 104 -2.30 -13.66 -4.75
C ASP A 104 -1.09 -13.25 -5.59
N GLU A 105 -1.25 -12.25 -6.45
CA GLU A 105 -0.22 -11.76 -7.33
C GLU A 105 -0.18 -10.23 -7.28
N PHE A 106 0.98 -9.68 -6.97
CA PHE A 106 1.21 -8.24 -6.89
C PHE A 106 2.30 -7.85 -7.87
N ASN A 107 1.96 -6.97 -8.82
CA ASN A 107 2.88 -6.46 -9.81
C ASN A 107 3.05 -4.95 -9.67
N LEU A 108 4.30 -4.51 -9.74
CA LEU A 108 4.63 -3.09 -9.79
C LEU A 108 4.78 -2.67 -11.25
N VAL A 109 4.08 -1.62 -11.63
CA VAL A 109 4.10 -1.08 -12.98
C VAL A 109 4.80 0.28 -12.99
N ILE A 110 5.69 0.47 -13.95
CA ILE A 110 6.39 1.72 -14.20
C ILE A 110 6.04 2.15 -15.62
N GLY A 111 5.46 3.33 -15.79
CA GLY A 111 5.23 3.87 -17.13
C GLY A 111 3.97 4.74 -17.22
N SER A 112 3.92 5.51 -18.31
CA SER A 112 2.89 6.52 -18.58
C SER A 112 1.62 5.96 -19.21
N THR A 113 1.62 4.72 -19.68
CA THR A 113 0.49 4.14 -20.45
C THR A 113 -0.68 3.74 -19.56
N PHE A 114 -0.43 3.50 -18.27
CA PHE A 114 -1.47 3.20 -17.29
C PHE A 114 -1.33 4.15 -16.12
N SER A 115 -2.19 5.15 -16.08
CA SER A 115 -2.23 6.12 -14.98
C SER A 115 -2.92 5.60 -13.73
N GLY A 116 -3.50 4.41 -13.77
CA GLY A 116 -4.26 3.82 -12.67
C GLY A 116 -3.76 2.44 -12.27
N ASP A 117 -4.22 2.01 -11.11
CA ASP A 117 -4.03 0.65 -10.64
C ASP A 117 -5.13 -0.25 -11.24
N THR A 118 -4.82 -1.51 -11.50
CA THR A 118 -5.80 -2.48 -11.97
C THR A 118 -5.88 -3.68 -11.05
N SER A 119 -7.10 -4.12 -10.79
CA SER A 119 -7.40 -5.32 -10.01
C SER A 119 -8.18 -6.30 -10.86
N SER A 120 -7.72 -7.54 -10.91
CA SER A 120 -8.41 -8.63 -11.57
C SER A 120 -8.79 -9.67 -10.53
N VAL A 121 -10.09 -9.93 -10.38
CA VAL A 121 -10.63 -10.76 -9.31
C VAL A 121 -11.43 -11.92 -9.88
N HIS A 122 -11.17 -13.12 -9.36
CA HIS A 122 -11.98 -14.30 -9.60
C HIS A 122 -12.74 -14.65 -8.33
N TYR A 123 -14.07 -14.78 -8.45
CA TYR A 123 -14.95 -15.09 -7.32
C TYR A 123 -15.35 -16.56 -7.33
N GLY A 124 -15.44 -17.17 -6.14
CA GLY A 124 -16.03 -18.49 -5.95
C GLY A 124 -17.55 -18.44 -5.88
N ASN A 125 -18.19 -19.63 -5.75
CA ASN A 125 -19.65 -19.76 -5.65
C ASN A 125 -20.24 -19.09 -4.40
N ASP A 126 -19.42 -18.89 -3.37
CA ASP A 126 -19.76 -18.18 -2.13
C ASP A 126 -19.54 -16.65 -2.21
N GLN A 127 -19.27 -16.12 -3.43
CA GLN A 127 -19.00 -14.71 -3.70
C GLN A 127 -17.71 -14.18 -3.04
N GLN A 128 -16.84 -15.07 -2.56
CA GLN A 128 -15.54 -14.71 -1.97
C GLN A 128 -14.44 -14.72 -3.03
N ILE A 129 -13.36 -14.02 -2.75
CA ILE A 129 -12.19 -13.96 -3.63
C ILE A 129 -11.50 -15.33 -3.64
N VAL A 130 -11.45 -15.97 -4.81
CA VAL A 130 -10.65 -17.17 -5.05
C VAL A 130 -9.23 -16.79 -5.47
N TYR A 131 -9.10 -15.77 -6.33
CA TYR A 131 -7.84 -15.28 -6.84
C TYR A 131 -7.93 -13.81 -7.14
N ARG A 132 -6.92 -13.02 -6.73
CA ARG A 132 -6.79 -11.61 -7.09
C ARG A 132 -5.37 -11.31 -7.55
N ARG A 133 -5.27 -10.68 -8.71
CA ARG A 133 -4.06 -10.05 -9.22
C ARG A 133 -4.19 -8.54 -9.14
N LEU A 134 -3.16 -7.86 -8.64
CA LEU A 134 -3.05 -6.42 -8.64
C LEU A 134 -1.87 -5.97 -9.51
N ASP A 135 -2.13 -5.00 -10.37
CA ASP A 135 -1.08 -4.23 -11.04
C ASP A 135 -1.14 -2.82 -10.49
N VAL A 136 -0.11 -2.40 -9.76
CA VAL A 136 -0.06 -1.12 -9.03
C VAL A 136 1.06 -0.26 -9.61
N ASN A 137 0.70 0.96 -10.00
CA ASN A 137 1.66 1.94 -10.49
C ASN A 137 2.48 2.48 -9.31
N ILE A 138 3.81 2.39 -9.41
CA ILE A 138 4.73 2.84 -8.35
C ILE A 138 4.55 4.33 -8.03
N VAL A 139 4.43 5.17 -9.04
CA VAL A 139 4.26 6.62 -8.84
C VAL A 139 2.96 6.91 -8.10
N ASN A 140 1.87 6.24 -8.47
CA ASN A 140 0.59 6.40 -7.78
C ASN A 140 0.67 5.96 -6.32
N LEU A 141 1.29 4.82 -6.04
CA LEU A 141 1.43 4.32 -4.67
C LEU A 141 2.28 5.28 -3.82
N CYS A 142 3.43 5.71 -4.32
CA CYS A 142 4.27 6.70 -3.64
C CYS A 142 3.51 8.00 -3.39
N THR A 143 2.74 8.48 -4.38
CA THR A 143 1.95 9.71 -4.27
C THR A 143 0.85 9.60 -3.21
N LYS A 144 0.14 8.47 -3.15
CA LYS A 144 -0.87 8.21 -2.12
C LYS A 144 -0.26 8.27 -0.72
N LEU A 145 0.86 7.59 -0.53
CA LEU A 145 1.55 7.53 0.77
C LEU A 145 2.10 8.89 1.19
N THR A 146 2.76 9.60 0.28
CA THR A 146 3.36 10.92 0.58
C THR A 146 2.30 11.96 0.89
N ARG A 147 1.25 12.08 0.10
CA ARG A 147 0.17 13.04 0.33
C ARG A 147 -0.57 12.78 1.64
N THR A 148 -0.80 11.52 1.96
CA THR A 148 -1.45 11.15 3.23
C THR A 148 -0.56 11.51 4.41
N ALA A 149 0.73 11.20 4.35
CA ALA A 149 1.68 11.52 5.41
C ALA A 149 1.84 13.04 5.61
N GLU A 150 1.91 13.83 4.53
CA GLU A 150 1.97 15.30 4.61
C GLU A 150 0.69 15.88 5.22
N GLY A 151 -0.47 15.43 4.77
CA GLY A 151 -1.76 15.91 5.29
C GLY A 151 -1.90 15.68 6.78
N LEU A 152 -1.49 14.52 7.27
CA LEU A 152 -1.54 14.19 8.71
C LEU A 152 -0.47 14.96 9.50
N SER A 153 0.72 15.19 8.94
CA SER A 153 1.76 16.01 9.57
C SER A 153 1.28 17.43 9.86
N LEU A 154 0.48 18.02 8.96
CA LEU A 154 -0.12 19.35 9.15
C LEU A 154 -1.19 19.39 10.26
N ILE A 155 -1.90 18.29 10.47
CA ILE A 155 -2.94 18.18 11.52
C ILE A 155 -2.32 18.01 12.90
N HIS A 156 -1.17 17.37 13.01
CA HIS A 156 -0.49 17.05 14.27
C HIS A 156 0.56 18.08 14.71
N ILE A 157 0.62 19.23 14.06
CA ILE A 157 1.49 20.34 14.48
C ILE A 157 0.91 21.09 15.69
#